data_f7447fb21982fe02d8724333d5a11a17
#
_entry.id   f7447fb21982fe02d8724333d5a11a17
#
_cell.length_a   1.000
_cell.length_b   1.000
_cell.length_c   1.000
_cell.angle_alpha   90.00
_cell.angle_beta   90.00
_cell.angle_gamma   90.00
#
_symmetry.space_group_name_H-M   'P 1'
#
loop_
_entity.id
_entity.type
_entity.pdbx_description
1 polymer ?
#
loop_
_entity_poly.entity_id
_entity_poly.type
_entity_poly.pdbx_seq_one_letter_code
_entity_poly.pdbx_strand_id
1 'polypeptide(L)'
;ERWLGDLNDDQQAIVTRWSEQRDRQTEIWLEGRRNWQLAFLDALERRQEPGFEQEVARLLNESTSIRGEEYEAMMERSRVALNTLIHDVVAAGDTAQLAHLENRTAELNRDFEALTCSPGPEIAER
;
A
#
# COMPACT_ATOMS: atom_id res chain seq x y z
N GLU A 1 9.71 11.64 -7.22
CA GLU A 1 10.89 12.53 -7.15
C GLU A 1 11.88 12.11 -6.05
N ARG A 2 11.42 11.72 -4.88
CA ARG A 2 12.28 11.35 -3.74
C ARG A 2 13.28 10.23 -4.07
N TRP A 3 12.88 9.25 -4.87
CA TRP A 3 13.71 8.07 -5.18
C TRP A 3 14.52 8.22 -6.45
N LEU A 4 13.98 8.88 -7.47
CA LEU A 4 14.60 9.00 -8.79
C LEU A 4 15.08 10.43 -9.08
N GLY A 5 14.79 11.39 -8.21
CA GLY A 5 14.97 12.80 -8.50
C GLY A 5 13.88 13.31 -9.42
N ASP A 6 14.17 14.30 -10.23
CA ASP A 6 13.20 14.87 -11.15
C ASP A 6 12.86 13.88 -12.27
N LEU A 7 11.57 13.77 -12.58
CA LEU A 7 11.11 12.90 -13.65
C LEU A 7 11.35 13.55 -15.02
N ASN A 8 11.79 12.75 -15.99
CA ASN A 8 11.87 13.21 -17.37
C ASN A 8 10.48 13.21 -18.03
N ASP A 9 10.39 13.76 -19.26
CA ASP A 9 9.12 13.91 -19.97
C ASP A 9 8.42 12.57 -20.21
N ASP A 10 9.16 11.53 -20.56
CA ASP A 10 8.60 10.20 -20.78
C ASP A 10 8.01 9.64 -19.49
N GLN A 11 8.69 9.80 -18.39
CA GLN A 11 8.22 9.36 -17.07
C GLN A 11 6.99 10.13 -16.64
N GLN A 12 6.96 11.43 -16.87
CA GLN A 12 5.78 12.26 -16.57
C GLN A 12 4.57 11.81 -17.38
N ALA A 13 4.75 11.48 -18.65
CA ALA A 13 3.67 10.96 -19.50
C ALA A 13 3.16 9.62 -18.99
N ILE A 14 4.04 8.75 -18.52
CA ILE A 14 3.67 7.44 -17.93
C ILE A 14 2.81 7.65 -16.68
N VAL A 15 3.22 8.52 -15.78
CA VAL A 15 2.48 8.82 -14.54
C VAL A 15 1.11 9.45 -14.84
N THR A 16 1.05 10.37 -15.79
CA THR A 16 -0.20 11.00 -16.21
C THR A 16 -1.19 9.96 -16.74
N ARG A 17 -0.72 9.08 -17.61
CA ARG A 17 -1.55 7.99 -18.17
C ARG A 17 -2.06 7.06 -17.06
N TRP A 18 -1.20 6.69 -16.14
CA TRP A 18 -1.58 5.86 -15.00
C TRP A 18 -2.66 6.55 -14.17
N SER A 19 -2.50 7.84 -13.89
CA SER A 19 -3.47 8.63 -13.13
C SER A 19 -4.84 8.67 -13.83
N GLU A 20 -4.85 8.84 -15.15
CA GLU A 20 -6.08 8.87 -15.94
C GLU A 20 -6.79 7.52 -15.98
N GLN A 21 -6.05 6.43 -15.88
CA GLN A 21 -6.61 5.07 -15.89
C GLN A 21 -7.21 4.64 -14.55
N ARG A 22 -7.11 5.46 -13.53
CA ARG A 22 -7.62 5.12 -12.20
C ARG A 22 -9.12 5.35 -12.01
N ASP A 23 -9.76 5.92 -12.95
CA ASP A 23 -11.20 6.11 -13.10
C ASP A 23 -12.01 6.03 -11.78
N ARG A 24 -12.82 5.02 -11.59
CA ARG A 24 -13.76 4.90 -10.45
C ARG A 24 -13.16 4.34 -9.16
N GLN A 25 -11.85 4.36 -9.00
CA GLN A 25 -11.21 3.72 -7.84
C GLN A 25 -11.64 4.30 -6.50
N THR A 26 -11.79 5.61 -6.41
CA THR A 26 -12.20 6.27 -5.17
C THR A 26 -13.60 5.85 -4.76
N GLU A 27 -14.53 5.79 -5.72
CA GLU A 27 -15.91 5.36 -5.45
C GLU A 27 -15.95 3.91 -4.97
N ILE A 28 -15.22 3.02 -5.65
CA ILE A 28 -15.14 1.60 -5.29
C ILE A 28 -14.52 1.44 -3.91
N TRP A 29 -13.47 2.19 -3.62
CA TRP A 29 -12.80 2.16 -2.32
C TRP A 29 -13.75 2.60 -1.20
N LEU A 30 -14.48 3.67 -1.41
CA LEU A 30 -15.45 4.18 -0.43
C LEU A 30 -16.60 3.20 -0.20
N GLU A 31 -17.10 2.58 -1.27
CA GLU A 31 -18.13 1.56 -1.16
C GLU A 31 -17.63 0.33 -0.40
N GLY A 32 -16.41 -0.11 -0.69
CA GLY A 32 -15.79 -1.21 0.04
C GLY A 32 -15.63 -0.90 1.53
N ARG A 33 -15.21 0.31 1.85
CA ARG A 33 -15.11 0.78 3.24
C ARG A 33 -16.46 0.77 3.93
N ARG A 34 -17.49 1.23 3.24
CA ARG A 34 -18.85 1.21 3.76
C ARG A 34 -19.35 -0.21 4.02
N ASN A 35 -19.11 -1.12 3.09
CA ASN A 35 -19.48 -2.53 3.24
C ASN A 35 -18.85 -3.14 4.48
N TRP A 36 -17.57 -2.89 4.69
CA TRP A 36 -16.86 -3.38 5.86
C TRP A 36 -17.40 -2.76 7.15
N GLN A 37 -17.64 -1.45 7.15
CA GLN A 37 -18.20 -0.74 8.31
C GLN A 37 -19.58 -1.26 8.68
N LEU A 38 -20.44 -1.53 7.71
CA LEU A 38 -21.77 -2.10 7.95
C LEU A 38 -21.66 -3.50 8.54
N ALA A 39 -20.76 -4.33 8.04
CA ALA A 39 -20.51 -5.65 8.60
C ALA A 39 -20.01 -5.57 10.04
N PHE A 40 -19.14 -4.61 10.33
CA PHE A 40 -18.63 -4.37 11.68
C PHE A 40 -19.72 -3.92 12.64
N LEU A 41 -20.58 -2.99 12.21
CA LEU A 41 -21.72 -2.54 13.02
C LEU A 41 -22.69 -3.68 13.32
N ASP A 42 -22.97 -4.52 12.31
CA ASP A 42 -23.81 -5.69 12.50
C ASP A 42 -23.22 -6.65 13.53
N ALA A 43 -21.90 -6.89 13.46
CA ALA A 43 -21.20 -7.72 14.44
C ALA A 43 -21.30 -7.11 15.86
N LEU A 44 -21.16 -5.80 15.99
CA LEU A 44 -21.28 -5.10 17.28
C LEU A 44 -22.66 -5.24 17.89
N GLU A 45 -23.72 -5.25 17.08
CA GLU A 45 -25.08 -5.48 17.56
C GLU A 45 -25.24 -6.87 18.18
N ARG A 46 -24.42 -7.83 17.75
CA ARG A 46 -24.41 -9.20 18.24
C ARG A 46 -23.25 -9.49 19.19
N ARG A 47 -22.67 -8.45 19.81
CA ARG A 47 -21.46 -8.58 20.63
C ARG A 47 -21.60 -9.48 21.85
N GLN A 48 -22.82 -9.72 22.32
CA GLN A 48 -23.08 -10.58 23.46
C GLN A 48 -23.45 -12.01 23.06
N GLU A 49 -23.55 -12.28 21.77
CA GLU A 49 -23.87 -13.61 21.26
C GLU A 49 -22.61 -14.48 21.19
N PRO A 50 -22.76 -15.83 21.34
CA PRO A 50 -21.65 -16.74 21.06
C PRO A 50 -21.21 -16.59 19.61
N GLY A 51 -19.91 -16.56 19.37
CA GLY A 51 -19.38 -16.41 18.03
C GLY A 51 -18.96 -15.02 17.66
N PHE A 52 -19.13 -14.03 18.55
CA PHE A 52 -18.67 -12.66 18.29
C PHE A 52 -17.16 -12.60 18.02
N GLU A 53 -16.35 -13.34 18.77
CA GLU A 53 -14.90 -13.37 18.57
C GLU A 53 -14.52 -13.91 17.19
N GLN A 54 -15.19 -14.96 16.74
CA GLN A 54 -14.98 -15.50 15.41
C GLN A 54 -15.39 -14.53 14.31
N GLU A 55 -16.49 -13.81 14.54
CA GLU A 55 -16.94 -12.79 13.58
C GLU A 55 -15.93 -11.63 13.47
N VAL A 56 -15.39 -11.16 14.59
CA VAL A 56 -14.35 -10.13 14.59
C VAL A 56 -13.09 -10.63 13.87
N ALA A 57 -12.69 -11.87 14.13
CA ALA A 57 -11.55 -12.48 13.45
C ALA A 57 -11.79 -12.55 11.94
N ARG A 58 -12.99 -12.90 11.51
CA ARG A 58 -13.37 -12.93 10.09
C ARG A 58 -13.29 -11.53 9.46
N LEU A 59 -13.79 -10.50 10.16
CA LEU A 59 -13.74 -9.12 9.70
C LEU A 59 -12.30 -8.63 9.48
N LEU A 60 -11.37 -9.08 10.31
CA LEU A 60 -9.96 -8.72 10.19
C LEU A 60 -9.23 -9.53 9.13
N ASN A 61 -9.48 -10.84 9.08
CA ASN A 61 -8.75 -11.76 8.20
C ASN A 61 -9.29 -11.77 6.76
N GLU A 62 -10.58 -11.54 6.60
CA GLU A 62 -11.25 -11.57 5.31
C GLU A 62 -11.77 -10.19 4.90
N SER A 63 -11.12 -9.13 5.35
CA SER A 63 -11.57 -7.76 5.14
C SER A 63 -11.76 -7.41 3.67
N THR A 64 -10.89 -7.88 2.79
CA THR A 64 -10.99 -7.61 1.35
C THR A 64 -12.24 -8.24 0.75
N SER A 65 -12.52 -9.49 1.10
CA SER A 65 -13.72 -10.21 0.66
C SER A 65 -15.00 -9.52 1.12
N ILE A 66 -15.03 -9.07 2.38
CA ILE A 66 -16.17 -8.38 2.97
C ILE A 66 -16.45 -7.05 2.27
N ARG A 67 -15.41 -6.39 1.78
CA ARG A 67 -15.55 -5.13 1.05
C ARG A 67 -16.23 -5.30 -0.30
N GLY A 68 -16.23 -6.52 -0.86
CA GLY A 68 -16.98 -6.88 -2.04
C GLY A 68 -16.11 -7.26 -3.24
N GLU A 69 -16.72 -7.94 -4.20
CA GLU A 69 -16.02 -8.42 -5.41
C GLU A 69 -15.47 -7.27 -6.24
N GLU A 70 -16.23 -6.20 -6.36
CA GLU A 70 -15.79 -5.01 -7.11
C GLU A 70 -14.56 -4.39 -6.48
N TYR A 71 -14.52 -4.35 -5.14
CA TYR A 71 -13.35 -3.88 -4.40
C TYR A 71 -12.14 -4.80 -4.63
N GLU A 72 -12.32 -6.11 -4.55
CA GLU A 72 -11.25 -7.07 -4.79
C GLU A 72 -10.67 -6.92 -6.20
N ALA A 73 -11.55 -6.81 -7.20
CA ALA A 73 -11.15 -6.62 -8.60
C ALA A 73 -10.40 -5.29 -8.78
N MET A 74 -10.86 -4.23 -8.14
CA MET A 74 -10.20 -2.93 -8.17
C MET A 74 -8.81 -2.99 -7.55
N MET A 75 -8.67 -3.65 -6.40
CA MET A 75 -7.37 -3.79 -5.72
C MET A 75 -6.38 -4.60 -6.57
N GLU A 76 -6.84 -5.66 -7.21
CA GLU A 76 -5.99 -6.45 -8.10
C GLU A 76 -5.55 -5.65 -9.33
N ARG A 77 -6.48 -4.92 -9.96
CA ARG A 77 -6.13 -4.03 -11.06
C ARG A 77 -5.16 -2.94 -10.64
N SER A 78 -5.35 -2.36 -9.45
CA SER A 78 -4.45 -1.34 -8.91
C SER A 78 -3.06 -1.89 -8.65
N ARG A 79 -2.97 -3.11 -8.12
CA ARG A 79 -1.68 -3.76 -7.87
C ARG A 79 -0.92 -3.98 -9.18
N VAL A 80 -1.59 -4.50 -10.19
CA VAL A 80 -0.99 -4.72 -11.50
C VAL A 80 -0.59 -3.38 -12.14
N ALA A 81 -1.49 -2.39 -12.08
CA ALA A 81 -1.21 -1.06 -12.64
C ALA A 81 -0.03 -0.39 -11.95
N LEU A 82 0.07 -0.50 -10.62
CA LEU A 82 1.19 0.06 -9.86
C LEU A 82 2.51 -0.63 -10.22
N ASN A 83 2.50 -1.95 -10.31
CA ASN A 83 3.70 -2.70 -10.71
C ASN A 83 4.16 -2.31 -12.11
N THR A 84 3.23 -2.17 -13.03
CA THR A 84 3.52 -1.72 -14.40
C THR A 84 4.06 -0.28 -14.40
N LEU A 85 3.46 0.60 -13.61
CA LEU A 85 3.92 1.97 -13.46
C LEU A 85 5.37 2.03 -12.98
N ILE A 86 5.69 1.31 -11.92
CA ILE A 86 7.04 1.27 -11.35
C ILE A 86 8.03 0.73 -12.39
N HIS A 87 7.68 -0.36 -13.04
CA HIS A 87 8.51 -0.96 -14.09
C HIS A 87 8.78 0.03 -15.21
N ASP A 88 7.72 0.68 -15.72
CA ASP A 88 7.84 1.60 -16.86
C ASP A 88 8.62 2.85 -16.52
N VAL A 89 8.41 3.39 -15.32
CA VAL A 89 9.15 4.58 -14.84
C VAL A 89 10.63 4.26 -14.69
N VAL A 90 10.97 3.11 -14.12
CA VAL A 90 12.37 2.68 -13.96
C VAL A 90 13.01 2.39 -15.31
N ALA A 91 12.29 1.75 -16.22
CA ALA A 91 12.79 1.45 -17.57
C ALA A 91 13.03 2.71 -18.40
N ALA A 92 12.26 3.78 -18.16
CA ALA A 92 12.44 5.07 -18.82
C ALA A 92 13.47 5.97 -18.10
N GLY A 93 14.10 5.49 -17.05
CA GLY A 93 15.06 6.25 -16.26
C GLY A 93 16.41 6.40 -16.96
N ASP A 94 17.13 7.45 -16.60
CA ASP A 94 18.50 7.68 -17.07
C ASP A 94 19.53 7.25 -16.02
N THR A 95 20.83 7.35 -16.37
CA THR A 95 21.93 6.95 -15.48
C THR A 95 21.96 7.76 -14.18
N ALA A 96 21.64 9.04 -14.24
CA ALA A 96 21.64 9.91 -13.07
C ALA A 96 20.52 9.51 -12.10
N GLN A 97 19.36 9.14 -12.61
CA GLN A 97 18.24 8.66 -11.79
C GLN A 97 18.56 7.31 -11.15
N LEU A 98 19.21 6.40 -11.87
CA LEU A 98 19.64 5.12 -11.33
C LEU A 98 20.63 5.31 -10.18
N ALA A 99 21.60 6.21 -10.35
CA ALA A 99 22.56 6.54 -9.31
C ALA A 99 21.87 7.13 -8.08
N HIS A 100 20.88 8.01 -8.28
CA HIS A 100 20.09 8.59 -7.20
C HIS A 100 19.32 7.49 -6.45
N LEU A 101 18.69 6.56 -7.17
CA LEU A 101 17.97 5.44 -6.60
C LEU A 101 18.88 4.54 -5.77
N GLU A 102 20.07 4.21 -6.28
CA GLU A 102 21.07 3.41 -5.57
C GLU A 102 21.47 4.09 -4.26
N ASN A 103 21.72 5.39 -4.29
CA ASN A 103 22.10 6.16 -3.11
C ASN A 103 20.96 6.17 -2.08
N ARG A 104 19.71 6.36 -2.51
CA ARG A 104 18.57 6.34 -1.61
C ARG A 104 18.35 4.97 -0.99
N THR A 105 18.53 3.91 -1.77
CA THR A 105 18.42 2.54 -1.28
C THR A 105 19.51 2.25 -0.24
N ALA A 106 20.72 2.69 -0.49
CA ALA A 106 21.83 2.53 0.45
C ALA A 106 21.59 3.30 1.75
N GLU A 107 21.07 4.52 1.67
CA GLU A 107 20.68 5.29 2.86
C GLU A 107 19.61 4.57 3.67
N LEU A 108 18.58 4.06 3.01
CA LEU A 108 17.50 3.34 3.68
C LEU A 108 18.02 2.07 4.36
N ASN A 109 18.90 1.33 3.70
CA ASN A 109 19.52 0.14 4.28
C ASN A 109 20.33 0.49 5.53
N ARG A 110 21.09 1.59 5.49
CA ARG A 110 21.82 2.07 6.67
C ARG A 110 20.89 2.46 7.81
N ASP A 111 19.78 3.10 7.50
CA ASP A 111 18.78 3.47 8.49
C ASP A 111 18.17 2.23 9.15
N PHE A 112 17.85 1.20 8.37
CA PHE A 112 17.36 -0.06 8.91
C PHE A 112 18.39 -0.78 9.75
N GLU A 113 19.66 -0.81 9.34
CA GLU A 113 20.75 -1.38 10.11
C GLU A 113 20.92 -0.64 11.44
N ALA A 114 20.85 0.68 11.44
CA ALA A 114 20.92 1.49 12.63
C ALA A 114 19.76 1.18 13.61
N LEU A 115 18.57 0.90 13.08
CA LEU A 115 17.42 0.52 13.90
C LEU A 115 17.57 -0.87 14.49
N THR A 116 18.10 -1.83 13.72
CA THR A 116 18.28 -3.21 14.19
C THR A 116 19.48 -3.35 15.12
N CYS A 117 20.52 -2.54 14.92
CA CYS A 117 21.73 -2.51 15.75
C CYS A 117 21.68 -1.44 16.84
N SER A 118 20.51 -0.86 17.08
CA SER A 118 20.30 0.16 18.09
C SER A 118 20.62 -0.40 19.48
N PRO A 119 21.24 0.41 20.37
CA PRO A 119 21.88 -0.11 21.60
C PRO A 119 20.87 -0.62 22.63
N GLY A 120 20.57 -1.90 22.54
CA GLY A 120 19.93 -2.64 23.60
C GLY A 120 20.69 -2.61 24.92
N PRO A 121 22.06 -2.56 24.94
CA PRO A 121 22.82 -2.55 26.18
C PRO A 121 22.46 -1.43 27.12
N GLU A 122 22.23 -0.23 26.64
CA GLU A 122 21.88 0.91 27.49
C GLU A 122 20.55 0.76 28.19
N ILE A 123 19.65 0.04 27.57
CA ILE A 123 18.31 -0.25 28.12
C ILE A 123 18.45 -1.35 29.19
N ALA A 124 19.33 -2.31 28.97
CA ALA A 124 19.53 -3.44 29.84
C ALA A 124 20.23 -3.05 31.16
N GLU A 125 21.03 -1.97 31.17
CA GLU A 125 21.71 -1.47 32.34
C GLU A 125 20.84 -0.63 33.26
N ARG A 126 19.63 -0.34 32.85
CA ARG A 126 18.70 0.46 33.64
C ARG A 126 17.63 -0.44 34.27
#